data_2b5446c501fa03f5244f3d014cd9695d
#
_entry.id   2b5446c501fa03f5244f3d014cd9695d
#
_cell.length_a   1.000
_cell.length_b   1.000
_cell.length_c   1.000
_cell.angle_alpha   90.00
_cell.angle_beta   90.00
_cell.angle_gamma   90.00
#
_symmetry.space_group_name_H-M   'P 1'
#
loop_
_entity.id
_entity.type
_entity.pdbx_description
1 polymer ?
#
loop_
_entity_poly.entity_id
_entity_poly.type
_entity_poly.pdbx_seq_one_letter_code
_entity_poly.pdbx_strand_id
1 'polypeptide(L)'
;MKRILTWMLALAVVAGAGAKTKTVKTSPQLKFDPSIGETRTLTMPDGQEVNYTAYEGMFFVTNVEDSAYQTINVYVPDGATQQTPILLRTYVGGYMAAPAQQPKASDATGRALREGYVVAIPGSRGRNSTVTATKTDKKAGIKKGQTMYTGRAPAAILDLKAAIRYLRQFDDVMPGDAEKIITDGTSAGGAMSSLMGATGNNPAYEPMLRAMGAAQQRDDVFASVCYCPIIDLDHADMAYEWLYNGTDSRQQGDADVLAVSNELKAQFPAYLASLNLHTPDGTLLTADNYLDYIKRELIRAAQLAKNAGADIPDSLGFKFDKEEIGGMPPINGGMRQGGGQMPPMERRGGFGGAKPGDYIIDLDMDKYLNYVVSTQPLKTAPAFDTQGVAGGRASGENEEFGDKSGSSVNFTDYSAAKTGSVLTDEIRENVRLLNPMNFIGDSVTDVAPHWYIRHGARDRDTSFPVPINLALKLQNAGKDVNFLLAWNRPHSGDYALDELFNWINGIVNGK
;
A
#
# COMPACT_ATOMS: atom_id res chain seq x y z
N MET A 1 67.50 53.19 -0.07
CA MET A 1 66.69 54.17 0.67
C MET A 1 65.31 53.58 0.91
N LYS A 2 65.12 52.95 2.06
CA LYS A 2 63.87 52.28 2.42
C LYS A 2 63.17 53.11 3.48
N ARG A 3 61.92 53.53 3.22
CA ARG A 3 61.07 54.19 4.20
C ARG A 3 60.21 53.12 4.89
N ILE A 4 60.36 53.02 6.18
CA ILE A 4 59.54 52.22 7.09
C ILE A 4 58.39 53.11 7.56
N LEU A 5 57.17 52.69 7.41
CA LEU A 5 55.97 53.38 7.90
C LEU A 5 55.39 52.57 9.06
N THR A 6 55.45 53.15 10.23
CA THR A 6 54.93 52.61 11.50
C THR A 6 53.46 53.00 11.60
N TRP A 7 52.56 52.03 11.82
CA TRP A 7 51.16 52.27 12.17
C TRP A 7 50.92 52.02 13.66
N MET A 8 50.46 53.05 14.35
CA MET A 8 49.99 53.00 15.71
C MET A 8 48.63 52.32 15.80
N LEU A 9 48.52 51.35 16.75
CA LEU A 9 47.26 50.70 17.13
C LEU A 9 46.53 51.61 18.12
N ALA A 10 45.37 52.10 17.74
CA ALA A 10 44.41 52.73 18.70
C ALA A 10 43.49 51.70 19.25
N LEU A 11 43.54 51.44 20.54
CA LEU A 11 42.62 50.57 21.27
C LEU A 11 41.33 51.35 21.55
N ALA A 12 40.21 50.98 20.92
CA ALA A 12 38.87 51.43 21.26
C ALA A 12 38.20 50.38 22.13
N VAL A 13 37.98 50.67 23.38
CA VAL A 13 37.14 49.89 24.29
C VAL A 13 35.68 50.16 23.92
N VAL A 14 34.99 49.19 23.36
CA VAL A 14 33.55 49.24 23.19
C VAL A 14 32.91 48.39 24.29
N ALA A 15 32.13 49.06 25.14
CA ALA A 15 31.33 48.47 26.20
C ALA A 15 30.28 47.49 25.67
N GLY A 16 30.14 46.37 26.35
CA GLY A 16 29.31 45.26 25.92
C GLY A 16 27.83 45.56 25.87
N ALA A 17 27.24 45.30 24.71
CA ALA A 17 25.83 44.96 24.58
C ALA A 17 25.74 43.44 24.53
N GLY A 18 25.11 42.82 25.53
CA GLY A 18 24.94 41.38 25.62
C GLY A 18 24.15 40.85 24.42
N ALA A 19 24.84 40.29 23.44
CA ALA A 19 24.25 39.52 22.39
C ALA A 19 23.70 38.21 23.00
N LYS A 20 22.37 38.09 23.10
CA LYS A 20 21.70 36.80 23.34
C LYS A 20 22.14 35.85 22.24
N THR A 21 23.02 34.93 22.54
CA THR A 21 23.35 33.80 21.69
C THR A 21 22.05 33.04 21.42
N LYS A 22 21.49 33.19 20.22
CA LYS A 22 20.47 32.29 19.70
C LYS A 22 21.13 30.91 19.64
N THR A 23 20.75 30.00 20.53
CA THR A 23 21.02 28.58 20.38
C THR A 23 20.40 28.16 19.05
N VAL A 24 21.23 28.02 18.02
CA VAL A 24 20.86 27.35 16.78
C VAL A 24 20.58 25.91 17.20
N LYS A 25 19.32 25.50 17.21
CA LYS A 25 18.96 24.08 17.28
C LYS A 25 19.59 23.44 16.06
N THR A 26 20.69 22.74 16.23
CA THR A 26 21.25 21.88 15.19
C THR A 26 20.19 20.85 14.87
N SER A 27 19.68 20.84 13.64
CA SER A 27 18.82 19.75 13.14
C SER A 27 19.57 18.44 13.36
N PRO A 28 18.91 17.37 13.85
CA PRO A 28 19.55 16.08 13.99
C PRO A 28 20.09 15.65 12.62
N GLN A 29 21.35 15.24 12.58
CA GLN A 29 21.89 14.61 11.36
C GLN A 29 21.38 13.19 11.28
N LEU A 30 21.08 12.71 10.05
CA LEU A 30 20.82 11.30 9.84
C LEU A 30 22.06 10.51 10.20
N LYS A 31 21.88 9.43 10.97
CA LYS A 31 22.97 8.54 11.37
C LYS A 31 22.46 7.12 11.55
N PHE A 32 23.33 6.17 11.31
CA PHE A 32 23.24 4.81 11.77
C PHE A 32 24.38 4.57 12.77
N ASP A 33 24.05 4.07 13.94
CA ASP A 33 25.03 3.77 15.00
C ASP A 33 24.98 2.26 15.31
N PRO A 34 25.95 1.47 14.84
CA PRO A 34 25.96 0.03 15.10
C PRO A 34 26.01 -0.34 16.58
N SER A 35 26.46 0.59 17.45
CA SER A 35 26.61 0.32 18.88
C SER A 35 25.29 0.24 19.65
N ILE A 36 24.16 0.69 19.05
CA ILE A 36 22.84 0.59 19.69
C ILE A 36 22.19 -0.78 19.47
N GLY A 37 22.81 -1.68 18.71
CA GLY A 37 22.29 -3.00 18.40
C GLY A 37 22.12 -3.87 19.65
N GLU A 38 20.93 -4.44 19.82
CA GLU A 38 20.61 -5.37 20.90
C GLU A 38 20.28 -6.75 20.33
N THR A 39 20.97 -7.78 20.82
CA THR A 39 20.63 -9.17 20.44
C THR A 39 19.34 -9.59 21.11
N ARG A 40 18.42 -10.13 20.32
CA ARG A 40 17.10 -10.62 20.75
C ARG A 40 16.77 -11.94 20.07
N THR A 41 15.79 -12.67 20.63
CA THR A 41 15.28 -13.92 20.09
C THR A 41 13.76 -13.79 19.87
N LEU A 42 13.27 -14.24 18.71
CA LEU A 42 11.86 -14.37 18.40
C LEU A 42 11.49 -15.86 18.39
N THR A 43 10.55 -16.27 19.24
CA THR A 43 10.01 -17.64 19.23
C THR A 43 8.87 -17.71 18.22
N MET A 44 9.03 -18.56 17.21
CA MET A 44 8.02 -18.78 16.17
C MET A 44 6.88 -19.68 16.70
N PRO A 45 5.69 -19.72 16.04
CA PRO A 45 4.56 -20.53 16.49
C PRO A 45 4.84 -22.05 16.57
N ASP A 46 5.80 -22.53 15.80
CA ASP A 46 6.26 -23.94 15.80
C ASP A 46 7.33 -24.24 16.87
N GLY A 47 7.69 -23.22 17.69
CA GLY A 47 8.71 -23.30 18.73
C GLY A 47 10.15 -23.08 18.24
N GLN A 48 10.38 -22.84 16.94
CA GLN A 48 11.70 -22.46 16.44
C GLN A 48 12.09 -21.08 16.98
N GLU A 49 13.34 -20.92 17.40
CA GLU A 49 13.89 -19.63 17.81
C GLU A 49 14.70 -19.00 16.66
N VAL A 50 14.50 -17.72 16.47
CA VAL A 50 15.21 -16.89 15.47
C VAL A 50 15.94 -15.79 16.22
N ASN A 51 17.28 -15.81 16.18
CA ASN A 51 18.11 -14.78 16.78
C ASN A 51 18.33 -13.64 15.78
N TYR A 52 18.32 -12.42 16.27
CA TYR A 52 18.54 -11.21 15.48
C TYR A 52 19.09 -10.07 16.32
N THR A 53 19.71 -9.11 15.65
CA THR A 53 20.10 -7.82 16.24
C THR A 53 19.05 -6.76 15.92
N ALA A 54 18.53 -6.08 16.95
CA ALA A 54 17.55 -5.02 16.83
C ALA A 54 18.23 -3.63 16.87
N TYR A 55 17.94 -2.79 15.88
CA TYR A 55 18.31 -1.38 15.85
C TYR A 55 17.01 -0.57 15.85
N GLU A 56 16.74 0.19 16.90
CA GLU A 56 15.43 0.82 17.10
C GLU A 56 15.53 2.34 17.32
N GLY A 57 14.46 3.06 16.94
CA GLY A 57 14.28 4.48 17.20
C GLY A 57 15.13 5.41 16.34
N MET A 58 15.61 4.97 15.18
CA MET A 58 16.44 5.78 14.29
C MET A 58 15.58 6.76 13.48
N PHE A 59 15.85 8.06 13.57
CA PHE A 59 15.17 9.07 12.77
C PHE A 59 15.59 8.98 11.30
N PHE A 60 14.61 8.90 10.37
CA PHE A 60 14.86 8.85 8.94
C PHE A 60 14.74 10.22 8.25
N VAL A 61 14.43 11.28 8.99
CA VAL A 61 14.42 12.68 8.53
C VAL A 61 15.14 13.59 9.52
N THR A 62 15.70 14.70 9.03
CA THR A 62 16.36 15.68 9.92
C THR A 62 15.42 16.73 10.46
N ASN A 63 14.33 17.02 9.75
CA ASN A 63 13.29 17.97 10.16
C ASN A 63 12.08 17.21 10.73
N VAL A 64 12.27 16.60 11.90
CA VAL A 64 11.24 15.79 12.56
C VAL A 64 10.06 16.68 12.96
N GLU A 65 8.88 16.40 12.42
CA GLU A 65 7.62 17.06 12.76
C GLU A 65 6.89 16.31 13.87
N ASP A 66 6.93 14.96 13.82
CA ASP A 66 6.34 14.10 14.84
C ASP A 66 7.29 12.93 15.18
N SER A 67 7.92 13.02 16.33
CA SER A 67 8.93 12.04 16.78
C SER A 67 8.36 10.68 17.14
N ALA A 68 7.04 10.56 17.33
CA ALA A 68 6.40 9.28 17.63
C ALA A 68 6.32 8.37 16.39
N TYR A 69 6.38 8.95 15.19
CA TYR A 69 6.16 8.21 13.94
C TYR A 69 7.32 8.29 12.95
N GLN A 70 8.18 9.33 13.02
CA GLN A 70 9.24 9.54 12.04
C GLN A 70 10.54 8.81 12.40
N THR A 71 10.41 7.59 12.90
CA THR A 71 11.52 6.67 13.21
C THR A 71 11.38 5.35 12.47
N ILE A 72 12.50 4.67 12.28
CA ILE A 72 12.57 3.33 11.71
C ILE A 72 13.26 2.37 12.67
N ASN A 73 12.77 1.14 12.73
CA ASN A 73 13.42 0.01 13.36
C ASN A 73 13.93 -0.96 12.31
N VAL A 74 15.12 -1.51 12.51
CA VAL A 74 15.73 -2.50 11.61
C VAL A 74 16.15 -3.71 12.42
N TYR A 75 15.80 -4.90 11.95
CA TYR A 75 16.03 -6.17 12.59
C TYR A 75 16.84 -7.06 11.65
N VAL A 76 18.01 -7.44 12.09
CA VAL A 76 19.02 -8.14 11.29
C VAL A 76 19.18 -9.56 11.83
N PRO A 77 18.69 -10.60 11.15
CA PRO A 77 18.84 -11.98 11.60
C PRO A 77 20.31 -12.43 11.54
N ASP A 78 20.67 -13.41 12.37
CA ASP A 78 22.00 -13.97 12.38
C ASP A 78 22.40 -14.48 10.98
N GLY A 79 23.60 -14.14 10.54
CA GLY A 79 24.13 -14.54 9.21
C GLY A 79 23.72 -13.60 8.07
N ALA A 80 22.91 -12.55 8.31
CA ALA A 80 22.62 -11.55 7.29
C ALA A 80 23.88 -10.77 6.88
N THR A 81 23.97 -10.43 5.61
CA THR A 81 25.04 -9.67 5.00
C THR A 81 24.50 -8.45 4.27
N GLN A 82 25.35 -7.66 3.63
CA GLN A 82 24.96 -6.55 2.76
C GLN A 82 24.28 -7.00 1.45
N GLN A 83 24.22 -8.29 1.15
CA GLN A 83 23.48 -8.85 0.00
C GLN A 83 22.13 -9.43 0.40
N THR A 84 21.79 -9.40 1.68
CA THR A 84 20.51 -9.92 2.20
C THR A 84 19.35 -8.99 1.85
N PRO A 85 18.28 -9.46 1.19
CA PRO A 85 17.14 -8.61 0.86
C PRO A 85 16.47 -8.04 2.12
N ILE A 86 15.80 -6.90 1.97
CA ILE A 86 15.11 -6.19 3.05
C ILE A 86 13.61 -6.30 2.84
N LEU A 87 12.88 -6.88 3.79
CA LEU A 87 11.42 -6.75 3.88
C LEU A 87 11.08 -5.45 4.63
N LEU A 88 10.47 -4.48 3.93
CA LEU A 88 9.99 -3.24 4.54
C LEU A 88 8.48 -3.35 4.79
N ARG A 89 8.12 -3.53 6.06
CA ARG A 89 6.72 -3.67 6.49
C ARG A 89 6.15 -2.34 6.98
N THR A 90 5.02 -1.93 6.40
CA THR A 90 4.20 -0.83 6.96
C THR A 90 2.97 -1.37 7.69
N TYR A 91 2.71 -0.82 8.88
CA TYR A 91 1.52 -1.15 9.69
C TYR A 91 0.43 -0.06 9.62
N VAL A 92 0.49 0.79 8.61
CA VAL A 92 -0.59 1.75 8.35
C VAL A 92 -1.91 1.00 8.13
N GLY A 93 -2.94 1.34 8.90
CA GLY A 93 -4.29 0.78 8.80
C GLY A 93 -5.32 1.91 8.84
N GLY A 94 -6.32 1.92 7.93
CA GLY A 94 -7.32 3.00 7.84
C GLY A 94 -6.71 4.39 7.68
N TYR A 95 -5.55 4.50 7.05
CA TYR A 95 -4.75 5.73 6.92
C TYR A 95 -4.39 6.39 8.27
N MET A 96 -4.48 5.65 9.37
CA MET A 96 -4.02 6.13 10.67
C MET A 96 -2.50 6.02 10.82
N ALA A 97 -1.94 6.86 11.69
CA ALA A 97 -0.54 6.80 12.03
C ALA A 97 -0.16 5.45 12.64
N ALA A 98 1.01 4.96 12.29
CA ALA A 98 1.58 3.73 12.83
C ALA A 98 3.00 4.01 13.34
N PRO A 99 3.33 3.77 14.60
CA PRO A 99 4.71 3.86 15.08
C PRO A 99 5.55 2.73 14.50
N ALA A 100 6.85 2.87 14.49
CA ALA A 100 7.77 1.77 14.27
C ALA A 100 7.50 0.67 15.33
N GLN A 101 7.37 -0.57 14.89
CA GLN A 101 7.00 -1.72 15.73
C GLN A 101 8.12 -2.74 15.77
N GLN A 102 7.95 -3.76 16.61
CA GLN A 102 8.80 -4.96 16.64
C GLN A 102 8.22 -6.03 15.71
N PRO A 103 9.05 -6.97 15.21
CA PRO A 103 8.58 -8.07 14.39
C PRO A 103 7.66 -8.99 15.19
N LYS A 104 6.69 -9.60 14.51
CA LYS A 104 5.70 -10.50 15.11
C LYS A 104 5.86 -11.88 14.51
N ALA A 105 5.96 -12.89 15.37
CA ALA A 105 6.11 -14.29 14.94
C ALA A 105 4.96 -14.77 14.02
N SER A 106 3.77 -14.15 14.11
CA SER A 106 2.56 -14.57 13.41
C SER A 106 2.30 -13.87 12.08
N ASP A 107 3.16 -12.93 11.66
CA ASP A 107 2.99 -12.19 10.39
C ASP A 107 4.22 -12.31 9.47
N ALA A 108 4.21 -11.58 8.36
CA ALA A 108 5.30 -11.60 7.38
C ALA A 108 6.66 -11.21 7.97
N THR A 109 6.70 -10.38 9.02
CA THR A 109 7.98 -9.92 9.62
C THR A 109 8.72 -11.04 10.35
N GLY A 110 8.01 -11.84 11.14
CA GLY A 110 8.60 -13.02 11.78
C GLY A 110 9.02 -14.08 10.76
N ARG A 111 8.17 -14.29 9.72
CA ARG A 111 8.53 -15.20 8.64
C ARG A 111 9.78 -14.73 7.89
N ALA A 112 9.92 -13.43 7.60
CA ALA A 112 11.08 -12.87 6.94
C ALA A 112 12.37 -13.10 7.75
N LEU A 113 12.34 -12.84 9.06
CA LEU A 113 13.49 -13.12 9.93
C LEU A 113 13.90 -14.61 9.90
N ARG A 114 12.91 -15.52 9.93
CA ARG A 114 13.15 -16.96 9.83
C ARG A 114 13.77 -17.38 8.50
N GLU A 115 13.40 -16.74 7.41
CA GLU A 115 13.97 -16.94 6.07
C GLU A 115 15.34 -16.26 5.91
N GLY A 116 15.82 -15.54 6.93
CA GLY A 116 17.10 -14.85 6.91
C GLY A 116 17.08 -13.46 6.28
N TYR A 117 15.91 -12.86 6.04
CA TYR A 117 15.77 -11.51 5.49
C TYR A 117 15.96 -10.45 6.59
N VAL A 118 16.57 -9.33 6.25
CA VAL A 118 16.52 -8.13 7.09
C VAL A 118 15.10 -7.59 7.08
N VAL A 119 14.61 -7.15 8.25
CA VAL A 119 13.26 -6.58 8.39
C VAL A 119 13.36 -5.12 8.80
N ALA A 120 12.80 -4.22 8.01
CA ALA A 120 12.69 -2.81 8.31
C ALA A 120 11.23 -2.44 8.57
N ILE A 121 10.97 -1.78 9.71
CA ILE A 121 9.63 -1.36 10.11
C ILE A 121 9.66 0.14 10.40
N PRO A 122 9.42 1.00 9.39
CA PRO A 122 9.30 2.43 9.60
C PRO A 122 7.97 2.76 10.28
N GLY A 123 8.00 3.76 11.13
CA GLY A 123 6.79 4.48 11.52
C GLY A 123 6.33 5.40 10.38
N SER A 124 5.10 5.82 10.45
CA SER A 124 4.48 6.72 9.48
C SER A 124 3.43 7.57 10.17
N ARG A 125 3.45 8.87 9.93
CA ARG A 125 2.33 9.74 10.29
C ARG A 125 1.09 9.30 9.51
N GLY A 126 -0.08 9.67 10.00
CA GLY A 126 -1.36 9.39 9.36
C GLY A 126 -2.44 10.38 9.80
N ARG A 127 -3.65 10.23 9.28
CA ARG A 127 -4.75 11.18 9.45
C ARG A 127 -5.05 11.61 10.89
N ASN A 128 -4.67 10.82 11.88
CA ASN A 128 -4.90 11.07 13.31
C ASN A 128 -3.64 11.51 14.07
N SER A 129 -2.48 11.63 13.43
CA SER A 129 -1.28 12.10 14.13
C SER A 129 -1.35 13.59 14.40
N THR A 130 -1.04 14.00 15.64
CA THR A 130 -1.15 15.39 16.07
C THR A 130 0.01 15.79 16.97
N VAL A 131 0.39 17.05 16.89
CA VAL A 131 1.34 17.67 17.79
C VAL A 131 0.80 18.99 18.31
N THR A 132 1.38 19.52 19.42
CA THR A 132 1.10 20.89 19.85
C THR A 132 1.95 21.86 19.05
N ALA A 133 1.31 22.81 18.35
CA ALA A 133 1.99 23.80 17.53
C ALA A 133 2.94 24.67 18.39
N THR A 134 4.22 24.64 18.06
CA THR A 134 5.26 25.43 18.78
C THR A 134 5.32 26.88 18.33
N LYS A 135 4.74 27.19 17.16
CA LYS A 135 4.62 28.54 16.59
C LYS A 135 3.25 28.71 15.90
N THR A 136 2.86 29.94 15.64
CA THR A 136 1.64 30.23 14.87
C THR A 136 1.89 29.91 13.40
N ASP A 137 1.02 29.09 12.82
CA ASP A 137 0.91 28.87 11.39
C ASP A 137 -0.26 29.69 10.83
N LYS A 138 0.06 30.81 10.18
CA LYS A 138 -0.96 31.74 9.66
C LYS A 138 -1.71 31.15 8.45
N LYS A 139 -1.05 30.31 7.64
CA LYS A 139 -1.66 29.68 6.45
C LYS A 139 -2.74 28.68 6.87
N ALA A 140 -2.43 27.85 7.87
CA ALA A 140 -3.34 26.88 8.43
C ALA A 140 -4.31 27.45 9.48
N GLY A 141 -4.19 28.72 9.86
CA GLY A 141 -5.01 29.34 10.91
C GLY A 141 -4.72 28.83 12.33
N ILE A 142 -3.62 28.12 12.53
CA ILE A 142 -3.27 27.47 13.81
C ILE A 142 -2.40 28.39 14.65
N LYS A 143 -2.82 28.64 15.90
CA LYS A 143 -2.04 29.44 16.85
C LYS A 143 -1.05 28.55 17.63
N LYS A 144 0.05 29.16 18.09
CA LYS A 144 0.95 28.49 19.05
C LYS A 144 0.16 27.93 20.23
N GLY A 145 0.43 26.67 20.59
CA GLY A 145 -0.24 25.94 21.67
C GLY A 145 -1.51 25.19 21.27
N GLN A 146 -2.00 25.36 20.04
CA GLN A 146 -3.13 24.58 19.53
C GLN A 146 -2.67 23.23 18.96
N THR A 147 -3.60 22.28 18.88
CA THR A 147 -3.41 21.01 18.18
C THR A 147 -3.22 21.25 16.69
N MET A 148 -2.23 20.57 16.10
CA MET A 148 -1.95 20.59 14.68
C MET A 148 -1.85 19.14 14.18
N TYR A 149 -2.62 18.83 13.13
CA TYR A 149 -2.52 17.53 12.45
C TYR A 149 -1.30 17.51 11.54
N THR A 150 -0.47 16.48 11.69
CA THR A 150 0.83 16.38 11.00
C THR A 150 0.85 15.34 9.89
N GLY A 151 -0.16 14.45 9.87
CA GLY A 151 -0.17 13.27 9.02
C GLY A 151 -1.26 13.23 7.95
N ARG A 152 -1.86 14.41 7.62
CA ARG A 152 -2.77 14.51 6.46
C ARG A 152 -2.01 14.23 5.16
N ALA A 153 -2.73 13.78 4.15
CA ALA A 153 -2.16 13.48 2.84
C ALA A 153 -1.23 14.59 2.33
N PRO A 154 -0.06 14.28 1.77
CA PRO A 154 0.50 12.96 1.49
C PRO A 154 1.52 12.47 2.53
N ALA A 155 1.41 12.88 3.81
CA ALA A 155 2.46 12.68 4.82
C ALA A 155 2.89 11.21 5.00
N ALA A 156 1.95 10.26 4.95
CA ALA A 156 2.24 8.85 5.15
C ALA A 156 3.22 8.29 4.10
N ILE A 157 2.95 8.51 2.83
CA ILE A 157 3.85 8.05 1.77
C ILE A 157 5.20 8.78 1.79
N LEU A 158 5.22 10.06 2.19
CA LEU A 158 6.49 10.80 2.33
C LEU A 158 7.37 10.22 3.42
N ASP A 159 6.81 9.85 4.58
CA ASP A 159 7.55 9.20 5.65
C ASP A 159 8.15 7.86 5.19
N LEU A 160 7.37 7.03 4.48
CA LEU A 160 7.83 5.74 3.98
C LEU A 160 8.91 5.88 2.88
N LYS A 161 8.78 6.85 1.96
CA LYS A 161 9.82 7.17 0.98
C LYS A 161 11.11 7.66 1.65
N ALA A 162 10.98 8.50 2.69
CA ALA A 162 12.14 8.96 3.47
C ALA A 162 12.83 7.80 4.19
N ALA A 163 12.07 6.81 4.69
CA ALA A 163 12.62 5.60 5.30
C ALA A 163 13.39 4.73 4.27
N ILE A 164 12.89 4.58 3.05
CA ILE A 164 13.62 3.89 1.97
C ILE A 164 14.94 4.62 1.66
N ARG A 165 14.89 5.96 1.54
CA ARG A 165 16.11 6.77 1.33
C ARG A 165 17.11 6.65 2.49
N TYR A 166 16.61 6.50 3.72
CA TYR A 166 17.46 6.25 4.89
C TYR A 166 18.20 4.92 4.79
N LEU A 167 17.51 3.82 4.43
CA LEU A 167 18.13 2.52 4.23
C LEU A 167 19.23 2.58 3.16
N ARG A 168 18.98 3.25 2.03
CA ARG A 168 19.99 3.45 0.97
C ARG A 168 21.18 4.31 1.40
N GLN A 169 20.93 5.32 2.26
CA GLN A 169 22.00 6.19 2.77
C GLN A 169 23.02 5.43 3.61
N PHE A 170 22.59 4.36 4.26
CA PHE A 170 23.44 3.59 5.18
C PHE A 170 23.70 2.15 4.69
N ASP A 171 23.45 1.87 3.43
CA ASP A 171 23.60 0.54 2.81
C ASP A 171 25.01 -0.03 2.96
N ASP A 172 26.06 0.82 2.92
CA ASP A 172 27.46 0.42 3.09
C ASP A 172 27.82 -0.04 4.51
N VAL A 173 27.04 0.34 5.52
CA VAL A 173 27.35 0.12 6.95
C VAL A 173 26.29 -0.65 7.72
N MET A 174 25.10 -0.77 7.15
CA MET A 174 23.97 -1.52 7.73
C MET A 174 23.83 -2.83 6.96
N PRO A 175 23.69 -4.01 7.61
CA PRO A 175 23.36 -5.22 6.90
C PRO A 175 22.00 -5.10 6.17
N GLY A 176 21.94 -5.66 4.97
CA GLY A 176 20.80 -5.62 4.08
C GLY A 176 21.18 -5.02 2.72
N ASP A 177 20.45 -5.41 1.67
CA ASP A 177 20.63 -4.95 0.29
C ASP A 177 19.52 -3.93 -0.03
N ALA A 178 19.85 -2.64 0.02
CA ALA A 178 18.87 -1.59 -0.28
C ALA A 178 18.47 -1.53 -1.78
N GLU A 179 19.13 -2.29 -2.65
CA GLU A 179 18.66 -2.52 -4.03
C GLU A 179 17.57 -3.61 -4.10
N LYS A 180 17.39 -4.39 -3.01
CA LYS A 180 16.39 -5.45 -2.90
C LYS A 180 15.39 -5.19 -1.76
N ILE A 181 14.85 -3.99 -1.71
CA ILE A 181 13.76 -3.66 -0.78
C ILE A 181 12.44 -4.21 -1.33
N ILE A 182 11.77 -5.01 -0.52
CA ILE A 182 10.46 -5.59 -0.79
C ILE A 182 9.48 -4.94 0.18
N THR A 183 8.55 -4.13 -0.32
CA THR A 183 7.55 -3.50 0.53
C THR A 183 6.39 -4.44 0.79
N ASP A 184 5.77 -4.33 1.99
CA ASP A 184 4.65 -5.18 2.38
C ASP A 184 3.64 -4.41 3.24
N GLY A 185 2.35 -4.57 2.93
CA GLY A 185 1.28 -3.91 3.65
C GLY A 185 -0.12 -4.44 3.33
N THR A 186 -1.07 -4.14 4.24
CA THR A 186 -2.46 -4.57 4.16
C THR A 186 -3.39 -3.37 4.25
N SER A 187 -4.50 -3.34 3.47
CA SER A 187 -5.51 -2.26 3.52
C SER A 187 -4.91 -0.91 3.10
N ALA A 188 -5.01 0.12 3.93
CA ALA A 188 -4.27 1.37 3.72
C ALA A 188 -2.75 1.14 3.70
N GLY A 189 -2.22 0.15 4.45
CA GLY A 189 -0.84 -0.29 4.33
C GLY A 189 -0.55 -0.93 2.97
N GLY A 190 -1.50 -1.67 2.41
CA GLY A 190 -1.43 -2.17 1.02
C GLY A 190 -1.43 -1.04 0.00
N ALA A 191 -2.18 0.05 0.27
CA ALA A 191 -2.12 1.28 -0.52
C ALA A 191 -0.73 1.92 -0.44
N MET A 192 -0.16 2.03 0.76
CA MET A 192 1.19 2.57 0.94
C MET A 192 2.25 1.71 0.25
N SER A 193 2.13 0.36 0.35
CA SER A 193 3.03 -0.55 -0.38
C SER A 193 2.92 -0.35 -1.89
N SER A 194 1.70 -0.24 -2.42
CA SER A 194 1.49 0.01 -3.85
C SER A 194 2.03 1.38 -4.30
N LEU A 195 1.92 2.41 -3.46
CA LEU A 195 2.51 3.72 -3.75
C LEU A 195 4.04 3.67 -3.74
N MET A 196 4.67 3.02 -2.75
CA MET A 196 6.12 2.83 -2.75
C MET A 196 6.59 2.13 -4.03
N GLY A 197 5.87 1.09 -4.47
CA GLY A 197 6.17 0.37 -5.69
C GLY A 197 5.93 1.15 -6.98
N ALA A 198 4.91 2.01 -7.02
CA ALA A 198 4.48 2.70 -8.25
C ALA A 198 5.08 4.10 -8.43
N THR A 199 5.72 4.68 -7.40
CA THR A 199 6.12 6.09 -7.41
C THR A 199 7.62 6.32 -7.20
N GLY A 200 8.44 5.28 -7.41
CA GLY A 200 9.89 5.37 -7.20
C GLY A 200 10.50 6.55 -7.93
N ASN A 201 11.29 7.33 -7.23
CA ASN A 201 12.05 8.49 -7.74
C ASN A 201 11.21 9.58 -8.43
N ASN A 202 9.88 9.52 -8.33
CA ASN A 202 9.04 10.51 -9.02
C ASN A 202 9.27 11.92 -8.47
N PRO A 203 9.57 12.90 -9.32
CA PRO A 203 9.95 14.26 -8.92
C PRO A 203 8.83 15.03 -8.19
N ALA A 204 7.58 14.62 -8.29
CA ALA A 204 6.45 15.26 -7.60
C ALA A 204 6.60 15.25 -6.07
N TYR A 205 7.28 14.24 -5.51
CA TYR A 205 7.50 14.13 -4.06
C TYR A 205 8.76 14.86 -3.58
N GLU A 206 9.70 15.16 -4.46
CA GLU A 206 11.02 15.68 -4.11
C GLU A 206 11.00 16.98 -3.29
N PRO A 207 10.17 18.00 -3.59
CA PRO A 207 10.13 19.22 -2.80
C PRO A 207 9.76 18.97 -1.33
N MET A 208 8.83 18.05 -1.08
CA MET A 208 8.34 17.70 0.25
C MET A 208 9.36 16.83 1.01
N LEU A 209 9.97 15.84 0.35
CA LEU A 209 11.04 15.02 0.92
C LEU A 209 12.25 15.84 1.31
N ARG A 210 12.64 16.80 0.48
CA ARG A 210 13.71 17.75 0.78
C ARG A 210 13.35 18.65 1.96
N ALA A 211 12.11 19.14 2.03
CA ALA A 211 11.64 19.97 3.15
C ALA A 211 11.64 19.19 4.49
N MET A 212 11.39 17.88 4.46
CA MET A 212 11.49 16.98 5.62
C MET A 212 12.95 16.69 6.02
N GLY A 213 13.91 16.99 5.17
CA GLY A 213 15.31 16.61 5.37
C GLY A 213 15.54 15.11 5.23
N ALA A 214 14.85 14.47 4.31
CA ALA A 214 15.11 13.10 3.89
C ALA A 214 16.49 12.97 3.23
N ALA A 215 17.11 11.80 3.28
CA ALA A 215 18.37 11.54 2.61
C ALA A 215 18.29 11.83 1.11
N GLN A 216 19.37 12.31 0.53
CA GLN A 216 19.47 12.59 -0.92
C GLN A 216 19.81 11.31 -1.68
N GLN A 217 18.89 10.33 -1.60
CA GLN A 217 19.00 9.00 -2.18
C GLN A 217 17.77 8.69 -3.02
N ARG A 218 17.82 7.59 -3.80
CA ARG A 218 16.68 7.05 -4.53
C ARG A 218 15.67 6.40 -3.57
N ASP A 219 14.40 6.32 -4.00
CA ASP A 219 13.32 5.67 -3.22
C ASP A 219 12.49 4.66 -4.04
N ASP A 220 13.02 4.17 -5.16
CA ASP A 220 12.50 3.02 -5.87
C ASP A 220 12.68 1.72 -5.05
N VAL A 221 11.86 0.71 -5.32
CA VAL A 221 11.90 -0.56 -4.61
C VAL A 221 11.93 -1.73 -5.60
N PHE A 222 12.43 -2.87 -5.14
CA PHE A 222 12.58 -4.08 -5.94
C PHE A 222 11.24 -4.81 -6.15
N ALA A 223 10.42 -4.88 -5.12
CA ALA A 223 9.12 -5.54 -5.19
C ALA A 223 8.09 -4.91 -4.25
N SER A 224 6.81 -5.08 -4.57
CA SER A 224 5.71 -4.59 -3.76
C SER A 224 4.69 -5.69 -3.47
N VAL A 225 4.42 -5.93 -2.18
CA VAL A 225 3.41 -6.88 -1.68
C VAL A 225 2.23 -6.09 -1.16
N CYS A 226 1.07 -6.26 -1.79
CA CYS A 226 -0.15 -5.50 -1.53
C CYS A 226 -1.30 -6.44 -1.19
N TYR A 227 -1.67 -6.50 0.09
CA TYR A 227 -2.88 -7.19 0.52
C TYR A 227 -4.05 -6.20 0.55
N CYS A 228 -5.14 -6.52 -0.17
CA CYS A 228 -6.39 -5.75 -0.24
C CYS A 228 -6.15 -4.23 -0.24
N PRO A 229 -5.36 -3.69 -1.19
CA PRO A 229 -4.99 -2.28 -1.20
C PRO A 229 -6.21 -1.39 -1.39
N ILE A 230 -6.38 -0.42 -0.49
CA ILE A 230 -7.41 0.62 -0.59
C ILE A 230 -6.79 1.81 -1.33
N ILE A 231 -6.92 1.82 -2.64
CA ILE A 231 -6.32 2.79 -3.56
C ILE A 231 -7.36 3.40 -4.49
N ASP A 232 -6.92 4.27 -5.38
CA ASP A 232 -7.75 4.87 -6.44
C ASP A 232 -9.00 5.56 -5.85
N LEU A 233 -8.80 6.26 -4.72
CA LEU A 233 -9.87 6.80 -3.89
C LEU A 233 -10.76 7.81 -4.63
N ASP A 234 -10.22 8.51 -5.61
CA ASP A 234 -10.96 9.42 -6.50
C ASP A 234 -11.93 8.70 -7.44
N HIS A 235 -11.77 7.37 -7.64
CA HIS A 235 -12.65 6.55 -8.47
C HIS A 235 -13.24 5.33 -7.74
N ALA A 236 -12.79 5.07 -6.50
CA ALA A 236 -13.20 3.90 -5.73
C ALA A 236 -14.71 3.87 -5.45
N ASP A 237 -15.34 5.03 -5.26
CA ASP A 237 -16.79 5.14 -5.04
C ASP A 237 -17.59 4.63 -6.25
N MET A 238 -17.25 5.08 -7.46
CA MET A 238 -17.95 4.63 -8.67
C MET A 238 -17.68 3.15 -8.98
N ALA A 239 -16.47 2.66 -8.71
CA ALA A 239 -16.10 1.25 -8.86
C ALA A 239 -16.86 0.36 -7.87
N TYR A 240 -17.05 0.86 -6.64
CA TYR A 240 -17.80 0.17 -5.59
C TYR A 240 -19.27 0.01 -5.98
N GLU A 241 -19.91 1.11 -6.39
CA GLU A 241 -21.31 1.09 -6.74
C GLU A 241 -21.58 0.39 -8.09
N TRP A 242 -20.61 0.40 -9.01
CA TRP A 242 -20.72 -0.38 -10.24
C TRP A 242 -20.84 -1.89 -9.97
N LEU A 243 -20.07 -2.39 -8.99
CA LEU A 243 -20.08 -3.81 -8.63
C LEU A 243 -21.29 -4.19 -7.76
N TYR A 244 -21.60 -3.38 -6.74
CA TYR A 244 -22.55 -3.77 -5.69
C TYR A 244 -23.96 -3.17 -5.82
N ASN A 245 -24.19 -2.24 -6.76
CA ASN A 245 -25.49 -1.60 -6.95
C ASN A 245 -26.63 -2.61 -7.14
N GLY A 246 -26.40 -3.70 -7.90
CA GLY A 246 -27.41 -4.72 -8.19
C GLY A 246 -27.74 -5.68 -7.04
N THR A 247 -27.03 -5.61 -5.91
CA THR A 247 -27.28 -6.51 -4.77
C THR A 247 -28.59 -6.18 -4.05
N ASP A 248 -29.23 -7.21 -3.49
CA ASP A 248 -30.50 -7.06 -2.78
C ASP A 248 -30.43 -6.02 -1.66
N SER A 249 -29.34 -6.04 -0.89
CA SER A 249 -29.14 -5.09 0.21
C SER A 249 -29.03 -3.63 -0.25
N ARG A 250 -28.47 -3.37 -1.44
CA ARG A 250 -28.42 -2.02 -2.00
C ARG A 250 -29.77 -1.61 -2.57
N GLN A 251 -30.43 -2.52 -3.32
CA GLN A 251 -31.72 -2.25 -3.95
C GLN A 251 -32.87 -2.07 -2.95
N GLN A 252 -32.80 -2.74 -1.80
CA GLN A 252 -33.82 -2.65 -0.72
C GLN A 252 -33.44 -1.68 0.38
N GLY A 253 -32.30 -0.97 0.23
CA GLY A 253 -31.79 -0.02 1.21
C GLY A 253 -32.48 1.34 1.18
N ASP A 254 -31.83 2.32 1.81
CA ASP A 254 -32.29 3.70 1.83
C ASP A 254 -32.37 4.31 0.42
N ALA A 255 -33.47 5.02 0.12
CA ALA A 255 -33.73 5.55 -1.22
C ALA A 255 -32.73 6.61 -1.67
N ASP A 256 -32.23 7.46 -0.74
CA ASP A 256 -31.24 8.49 -1.05
C ASP A 256 -29.87 7.86 -1.31
N VAL A 257 -29.52 6.81 -0.55
CA VAL A 257 -28.30 6.01 -0.78
C VAL A 257 -28.39 5.29 -2.11
N LEU A 258 -29.53 4.72 -2.47
CA LEU A 258 -29.72 4.06 -3.77
C LEU A 258 -29.63 5.04 -4.95
N ALA A 259 -30.19 6.25 -4.79
CA ALA A 259 -30.07 7.29 -5.81
C ALA A 259 -28.59 7.67 -6.07
N VAL A 260 -27.81 7.87 -5.02
CA VAL A 260 -26.36 8.12 -5.09
C VAL A 260 -25.64 6.95 -5.75
N SER A 261 -25.98 5.72 -5.34
CA SER A 261 -25.41 4.49 -5.92
C SER A 261 -25.64 4.41 -7.44
N ASN A 262 -26.84 4.71 -7.92
CA ASN A 262 -27.16 4.72 -9.35
C ASN A 262 -26.34 5.75 -10.13
N GLU A 263 -26.15 6.95 -9.57
CA GLU A 263 -25.36 8.01 -10.19
C GLU A 263 -23.86 7.65 -10.27
N LEU A 264 -23.30 7.09 -9.20
CA LEU A 264 -21.89 6.66 -9.14
C LEU A 264 -21.62 5.50 -10.08
N LYS A 265 -22.49 4.47 -10.06
CA LYS A 265 -22.42 3.33 -10.99
C LYS A 265 -22.34 3.79 -12.44
N ALA A 266 -23.12 4.81 -12.83
CA ALA A 266 -23.16 5.31 -14.19
C ALA A 266 -21.85 5.98 -14.65
N GLN A 267 -20.97 6.38 -13.73
CA GLN A 267 -19.70 7.04 -14.05
C GLN A 267 -18.56 6.03 -14.33
N PHE A 268 -18.62 4.85 -13.76
CA PHE A 268 -17.54 3.86 -13.83
C PHE A 268 -17.17 3.44 -15.26
N PRO A 269 -18.12 3.21 -16.22
CA PRO A 269 -17.75 2.83 -17.59
C PRO A 269 -16.82 3.83 -18.30
N ALA A 270 -17.03 5.12 -18.10
CA ALA A 270 -16.18 6.15 -18.68
C ALA A 270 -14.77 6.15 -18.06
N TYR A 271 -14.70 5.99 -16.75
CA TYR A 271 -13.42 5.84 -16.05
C TYR A 271 -12.68 4.58 -16.53
N LEU A 272 -13.33 3.42 -16.55
CA LEU A 272 -12.70 2.18 -17.02
C LEU A 272 -12.15 2.33 -18.45
N ALA A 273 -12.92 2.94 -19.35
CA ALA A 273 -12.48 3.19 -20.72
C ALA A 273 -11.23 4.09 -20.77
N SER A 274 -11.11 5.09 -19.87
CA SER A 274 -9.94 5.98 -19.80
C SER A 274 -8.66 5.25 -19.40
N LEU A 275 -8.75 4.14 -18.69
CA LEU A 275 -7.61 3.33 -18.28
C LEU A 275 -7.00 2.51 -19.43
N ASN A 276 -7.76 2.25 -20.50
CA ASN A 276 -7.34 1.48 -21.67
C ASN A 276 -6.67 0.14 -21.32
N LEU A 277 -7.26 -0.62 -20.39
CA LEU A 277 -6.70 -1.86 -19.90
C LEU A 277 -6.94 -3.03 -20.84
N HIS A 278 -5.95 -3.90 -20.96
CA HIS A 278 -6.03 -5.15 -21.70
C HIS A 278 -5.81 -6.33 -20.75
N THR A 279 -6.62 -7.35 -20.91
CA THR A 279 -6.46 -8.62 -20.21
C THR A 279 -5.21 -9.36 -20.72
N PRO A 280 -4.69 -10.39 -20.02
CA PRO A 280 -3.49 -11.11 -20.44
C PRO A 280 -3.55 -11.74 -21.83
N ASP A 281 -4.75 -12.03 -22.36
CA ASP A 281 -4.97 -12.51 -23.73
C ASP A 281 -5.03 -11.39 -24.79
N GLY A 282 -4.85 -10.12 -24.37
CA GLY A 282 -4.87 -8.95 -25.25
C GLY A 282 -6.25 -8.35 -25.49
N THR A 283 -7.32 -8.87 -24.87
CA THR A 283 -8.68 -8.32 -25.02
C THR A 283 -8.79 -6.97 -24.29
N LEU A 284 -9.30 -5.94 -24.97
CA LEU A 284 -9.61 -4.66 -24.35
C LEU A 284 -10.72 -4.83 -23.31
N LEU A 285 -10.47 -4.37 -22.09
CA LEU A 285 -11.43 -4.41 -21.02
C LEU A 285 -12.41 -3.23 -21.13
N THR A 286 -13.71 -3.56 -21.17
CA THR A 286 -14.81 -2.60 -21.25
C THR A 286 -15.87 -2.91 -20.20
N ALA A 287 -16.79 -1.99 -19.93
CA ALA A 287 -17.88 -2.25 -18.98
C ALA A 287 -18.74 -3.47 -19.38
N ASP A 288 -18.83 -3.78 -20.68
CA ASP A 288 -19.66 -4.90 -21.18
C ASP A 288 -19.02 -6.27 -20.88
N ASN A 289 -17.69 -6.37 -20.81
CA ASN A 289 -16.98 -7.63 -20.59
C ASN A 289 -16.30 -7.74 -19.21
N TYR A 290 -16.34 -6.67 -18.40
CA TYR A 290 -15.60 -6.64 -17.14
C TYR A 290 -16.17 -7.59 -16.10
N LEU A 291 -17.50 -7.68 -15.99
CA LEU A 291 -18.11 -8.61 -15.04
C LEU A 291 -17.75 -10.07 -15.37
N ASP A 292 -17.66 -10.42 -16.65
CA ASP A 292 -17.19 -11.74 -17.09
C ASP A 292 -15.70 -11.97 -16.76
N TYR A 293 -14.89 -10.92 -16.83
CA TYR A 293 -13.50 -11.00 -16.40
C TYR A 293 -13.38 -11.26 -14.90
N ILE A 294 -14.11 -10.51 -14.06
CA ILE A 294 -14.18 -10.72 -12.61
C ILE A 294 -14.64 -12.15 -12.29
N LYS A 295 -15.69 -12.61 -12.96
CA LYS A 295 -16.22 -13.97 -12.84
C LYS A 295 -15.14 -15.04 -13.10
N ARG A 296 -14.36 -14.89 -14.18
CA ARG A 296 -13.25 -15.79 -14.49
C ARG A 296 -12.18 -15.79 -13.39
N GLU A 297 -11.83 -14.64 -12.85
CA GLU A 297 -10.86 -14.54 -11.75
C GLU A 297 -11.38 -15.20 -10.46
N LEU A 298 -12.67 -15.09 -10.14
CA LEU A 298 -13.30 -15.76 -9.01
C LEU A 298 -13.34 -17.28 -9.21
N ILE A 299 -13.70 -17.75 -10.40
CA ILE A 299 -13.68 -19.17 -10.77
C ILE A 299 -12.25 -19.71 -10.65
N ARG A 300 -11.25 -19.00 -11.19
CA ARG A 300 -9.84 -19.38 -11.09
C ARG A 300 -9.40 -19.54 -9.63
N ALA A 301 -9.75 -18.59 -8.79
CA ALA A 301 -9.40 -18.62 -7.37
C ALA A 301 -10.08 -19.77 -6.61
N ALA A 302 -11.37 -19.99 -6.87
CA ALA A 302 -12.13 -21.09 -6.28
C ALA A 302 -11.61 -22.45 -6.76
N GLN A 303 -11.24 -22.59 -8.05
CA GLN A 303 -10.68 -23.83 -8.59
C GLN A 303 -9.30 -24.15 -7.99
N LEU A 304 -8.43 -23.14 -7.81
CA LEU A 304 -7.14 -23.32 -7.14
C LEU A 304 -7.34 -23.80 -5.68
N ALA A 305 -8.28 -23.21 -4.97
CA ALA A 305 -8.61 -23.61 -3.61
C ALA A 305 -9.21 -25.03 -3.55
N LYS A 306 -10.10 -25.38 -4.49
CA LYS A 306 -10.67 -26.72 -4.60
C LYS A 306 -9.58 -27.77 -4.86
N ASN A 307 -8.64 -27.48 -5.75
CA ASN A 307 -7.50 -28.35 -6.05
C ASN A 307 -6.60 -28.56 -4.82
N ALA A 308 -6.55 -27.57 -3.92
CA ALA A 308 -5.86 -27.65 -2.65
C ALA A 308 -6.70 -28.30 -1.53
N GLY A 309 -7.92 -28.80 -1.84
CA GLY A 309 -8.78 -29.53 -0.91
C GLY A 309 -9.84 -28.68 -0.20
N ALA A 310 -10.02 -27.41 -0.58
CA ALA A 310 -11.10 -26.58 -0.04
C ALA A 310 -12.47 -27.04 -0.57
N ASP A 311 -13.48 -26.97 0.27
CA ASP A 311 -14.87 -27.11 -0.15
C ASP A 311 -15.36 -25.83 -0.82
N ILE A 312 -15.96 -25.96 -2.01
CA ILE A 312 -16.56 -24.86 -2.77
C ILE A 312 -18.07 -25.13 -2.91
N PRO A 313 -18.91 -24.48 -2.09
CA PRO A 313 -20.33 -24.72 -2.10
C PRO A 313 -21.01 -24.22 -3.38
N ASP A 314 -21.87 -25.03 -4.00
CA ASP A 314 -22.75 -24.63 -5.12
C ASP A 314 -23.79 -23.59 -4.68
N SER A 315 -24.13 -23.60 -3.39
CA SER A 315 -25.04 -22.62 -2.77
C SER A 315 -24.56 -21.17 -2.94
N LEU A 316 -23.27 -20.94 -3.21
CA LEU A 316 -22.72 -19.61 -3.49
C LEU A 316 -22.83 -19.17 -4.96
N GLY A 317 -23.43 -19.99 -5.82
CA GLY A 317 -23.61 -19.70 -7.24
C GLY A 317 -22.68 -20.46 -8.17
N PHE A 318 -21.70 -21.20 -7.65
CA PHE A 318 -20.79 -22.01 -8.47
C PHE A 318 -21.53 -23.17 -9.14
N LYS A 319 -21.23 -23.40 -10.41
CA LYS A 319 -21.72 -24.54 -11.20
C LYS A 319 -20.56 -25.44 -11.54
N PHE A 320 -20.75 -26.71 -11.32
CA PHE A 320 -19.74 -27.74 -11.53
C PHE A 320 -20.06 -28.57 -12.76
N ASP A 321 -19.00 -29.04 -13.38
CA ASP A 321 -19.06 -30.03 -14.42
C ASP A 321 -19.78 -31.32 -13.93
N LYS A 322 -20.68 -31.84 -14.73
CA LYS A 322 -21.44 -33.07 -14.43
C LYS A 322 -21.02 -34.28 -15.27
N GLU A 323 -20.14 -34.04 -16.25
CA GLU A 323 -19.65 -35.08 -17.17
C GLU A 323 -18.14 -35.19 -17.12
N GLU A 324 -17.58 -36.39 -17.38
CA GLU A 324 -16.13 -36.56 -17.58
C GLU A 324 -15.71 -35.76 -18.81
N ILE A 325 -15.11 -34.60 -18.62
CA ILE A 325 -14.55 -33.82 -19.74
C ILE A 325 -13.23 -34.48 -20.14
N GLY A 326 -13.25 -35.19 -21.22
CA GLY A 326 -12.05 -35.66 -21.89
C GLY A 326 -11.24 -34.47 -22.40
N GLY A 327 -10.22 -34.08 -21.69
CA GLY A 327 -9.24 -33.09 -22.11
C GLY A 327 -9.75 -31.64 -22.14
N MET A 328 -9.71 -30.96 -21.01
CA MET A 328 -9.84 -29.51 -20.98
C MET A 328 -8.64 -28.89 -21.70
N PRO A 329 -8.84 -27.91 -22.61
CA PRO A 329 -7.71 -27.09 -23.01
C PRO A 329 -7.14 -26.40 -21.75
N PRO A 330 -5.82 -26.27 -21.61
CA PRO A 330 -5.24 -25.58 -20.50
C PRO A 330 -5.88 -24.19 -20.45
N ILE A 331 -6.28 -23.76 -19.24
CA ILE A 331 -6.66 -22.39 -19.00
C ILE A 331 -5.37 -21.57 -19.21
N ASN A 332 -5.12 -21.20 -20.45
CA ASN A 332 -4.03 -20.32 -20.87
C ASN A 332 -4.35 -18.89 -20.43
N GLY A 333 -4.39 -18.65 -19.13
CA GLY A 333 -4.01 -17.38 -18.61
C GLY A 333 -2.49 -17.34 -18.73
N GLY A 334 -2.00 -16.58 -19.73
CA GLY A 334 -0.57 -16.54 -20.04
C GLY A 334 0.28 -16.15 -18.86
N MET A 335 0.74 -17.12 -18.10
CA MET A 335 2.02 -17.01 -17.46
C MET A 335 3.06 -17.04 -18.58
N ARG A 336 3.54 -15.91 -19.01
CA ARG A 336 4.88 -15.85 -19.57
C ARG A 336 5.80 -16.43 -18.49
N GLN A 337 6.50 -17.46 -18.85
CA GLN A 337 7.53 -18.10 -18.07
C GLN A 337 8.57 -17.06 -17.58
N GLY A 338 8.33 -16.51 -16.39
CA GLY A 338 9.38 -16.31 -15.44
C GLY A 338 9.47 -17.63 -14.70
N GLY A 339 10.50 -18.41 -14.97
CA GLY A 339 10.60 -19.80 -14.56
C GLY A 339 10.65 -19.97 -13.04
N GLY A 340 9.52 -20.08 -12.43
CA GLY A 340 9.35 -20.62 -11.09
C GLY A 340 8.63 -21.95 -11.26
N GLN A 341 9.39 -23.04 -11.35
CA GLN A 341 8.83 -24.36 -11.16
C GLN A 341 8.21 -24.41 -9.77
N MET A 342 6.90 -24.65 -9.72
CA MET A 342 6.29 -25.18 -8.51
C MET A 342 7.13 -26.38 -8.04
N PRO A 343 7.44 -26.51 -6.74
CA PRO A 343 8.09 -27.71 -6.25
C PRO A 343 7.27 -28.92 -6.73
N PRO A 344 7.93 -30.02 -7.11
CA PRO A 344 7.23 -31.19 -7.58
C PRO A 344 6.34 -31.69 -6.45
N MET A 345 5.01 -31.54 -6.62
CA MET A 345 4.07 -32.35 -5.87
C MET A 345 4.45 -33.80 -6.15
N GLU A 346 4.83 -34.54 -5.12
CA GLU A 346 5.04 -35.97 -5.22
C GLU A 346 3.84 -36.59 -5.95
N ARG A 347 4.09 -37.12 -7.12
CA ARG A 347 3.13 -37.91 -7.87
C ARG A 347 2.82 -39.17 -7.06
N ARG A 348 1.81 -39.07 -6.19
CA ARG A 348 1.12 -40.27 -5.72
C ARG A 348 0.05 -40.62 -6.74
N GLY A 349 0.36 -41.61 -7.57
CA GLY A 349 -0.55 -42.61 -8.10
C GLY A 349 -1.59 -42.12 -9.10
N GLY A 350 -1.48 -42.59 -10.36
CA GLY A 350 -2.59 -42.91 -11.25
C GLY A 350 -3.18 -41.71 -12.00
N PHE A 351 -3.10 -41.71 -13.31
CA PHE A 351 -4.00 -40.96 -14.20
C PHE A 351 -5.45 -41.47 -13.99
N GLY A 352 -6.10 -41.00 -12.93
CA GLY A 352 -7.54 -41.07 -12.80
C GLY A 352 -8.11 -39.92 -13.63
N GLY A 353 -8.98 -40.19 -14.60
CA GLY A 353 -9.78 -39.16 -15.28
C GLY A 353 -10.48 -38.28 -14.24
N ALA A 354 -10.61 -36.99 -14.55
CA ALA A 354 -11.34 -36.04 -13.69
C ALA A 354 -12.74 -36.58 -13.41
N LYS A 355 -13.18 -36.51 -12.17
CA LYS A 355 -14.52 -36.96 -11.79
C LYS A 355 -15.55 -35.86 -12.05
N PRO A 356 -16.81 -36.21 -12.35
CA PRO A 356 -17.88 -35.21 -12.38
C PRO A 356 -17.88 -34.36 -11.11
N GLY A 357 -17.96 -33.03 -11.25
CA GLY A 357 -17.90 -32.07 -10.13
C GLY A 357 -16.51 -31.60 -9.75
N ASP A 358 -15.44 -32.06 -10.41
CA ASP A 358 -14.08 -31.63 -10.11
C ASP A 358 -13.78 -30.22 -10.65
N TYR A 359 -14.44 -29.79 -11.74
CA TYR A 359 -14.23 -28.49 -12.36
C TYR A 359 -15.40 -27.54 -12.14
N ILE A 360 -15.04 -26.27 -11.85
CA ILE A 360 -15.99 -25.15 -11.80
C ILE A 360 -16.12 -24.60 -13.20
N ILE A 361 -17.32 -24.67 -13.79
CA ILE A 361 -17.57 -24.28 -15.19
C ILE A 361 -18.27 -22.93 -15.33
N ASP A 362 -18.94 -22.46 -14.28
CA ASP A 362 -19.65 -21.18 -14.29
C ASP A 362 -19.86 -20.66 -12.85
N LEU A 363 -20.23 -19.39 -12.74
CA LEU A 363 -20.59 -18.71 -11.50
C LEU A 363 -21.77 -17.76 -11.77
N ASP A 364 -22.82 -17.88 -10.98
CA ASP A 364 -23.89 -16.91 -10.90
C ASP A 364 -23.40 -15.70 -10.08
N MET A 365 -23.09 -14.60 -10.77
CA MET A 365 -22.51 -13.41 -10.15
C MET A 365 -23.46 -12.71 -9.20
N ASP A 366 -24.76 -12.66 -9.50
CA ASP A 366 -25.75 -12.00 -8.62
C ASP A 366 -25.84 -12.75 -7.29
N LYS A 367 -25.90 -14.08 -7.36
CA LYS A 367 -25.91 -14.93 -6.18
C LYS A 367 -24.62 -14.79 -5.36
N TYR A 368 -23.48 -14.75 -6.05
CA TYR A 368 -22.18 -14.60 -5.41
C TYR A 368 -22.01 -13.23 -4.72
N LEU A 369 -22.35 -12.15 -5.40
CA LEU A 369 -22.26 -10.82 -4.83
C LEU A 369 -23.22 -10.64 -3.64
N ASN A 370 -24.43 -11.19 -3.70
CA ASN A 370 -25.35 -11.24 -2.57
C ASN A 370 -24.77 -12.05 -1.39
N TYR A 371 -24.06 -13.15 -1.65
CA TYR A 371 -23.30 -13.85 -0.62
C TYR A 371 -22.23 -12.95 -0.01
N VAL A 372 -21.39 -12.30 -0.81
CA VAL A 372 -20.32 -11.39 -0.30
C VAL A 372 -20.91 -10.36 0.66
N VAL A 373 -21.97 -9.67 0.27
CA VAL A 373 -22.60 -8.61 1.08
C VAL A 373 -23.38 -9.15 2.29
N SER A 374 -23.76 -10.42 2.28
CA SER A 374 -24.39 -11.08 3.44
C SER A 374 -23.38 -11.34 4.56
N THR A 375 -22.10 -11.53 4.24
CA THR A 375 -21.04 -11.78 5.23
C THR A 375 -20.66 -10.53 6.01
N GLN A 376 -20.83 -9.36 5.42
CA GLN A 376 -20.58 -8.06 6.02
C GLN A 376 -21.40 -6.98 5.30
N PRO A 377 -22.13 -6.09 6.00
CA PRO A 377 -22.95 -5.05 5.38
C PRO A 377 -22.15 -4.15 4.42
N LEU A 378 -22.75 -3.72 3.33
CA LEU A 378 -22.17 -2.73 2.43
C LEU A 378 -21.84 -1.43 3.15
N LYS A 379 -20.82 -0.73 2.67
CA LYS A 379 -20.63 0.69 2.99
C LYS A 379 -21.83 1.51 2.47
N THR A 380 -22.01 2.74 2.98
CA THR A 380 -22.96 3.68 2.38
C THR A 380 -22.60 4.04 0.94
N ALA A 381 -23.39 4.81 0.24
CA ALA A 381 -23.03 5.44 -1.02
C ALA A 381 -22.98 6.97 -0.84
N PRO A 382 -21.82 7.60 -1.12
CA PRO A 382 -20.51 7.04 -1.53
C PRO A 382 -19.91 6.11 -0.47
N ALA A 383 -18.98 5.23 -0.87
CA ALA A 383 -18.33 4.29 0.05
C ALA A 383 -17.13 4.89 0.81
N PHE A 384 -16.49 5.92 0.23
CA PHE A 384 -15.27 6.55 0.72
C PHE A 384 -15.42 8.06 0.94
N ASP A 385 -15.86 8.84 -0.05
CA ASP A 385 -16.09 10.28 0.10
C ASP A 385 -17.51 10.58 0.58
N THR A 386 -17.77 10.22 1.83
CA THR A 386 -19.13 10.17 2.41
C THR A 386 -19.65 11.49 2.94
N GLN A 387 -18.76 12.46 3.23
CA GLN A 387 -19.09 13.67 3.98
C GLN A 387 -20.17 14.51 3.30
N GLY A 388 -21.32 14.65 3.95
CA GLY A 388 -22.44 15.50 3.51
C GLY A 388 -23.31 14.91 2.38
N VAL A 389 -22.89 13.80 1.75
CA VAL A 389 -23.67 13.12 0.70
C VAL A 389 -24.66 12.16 1.34
N ALA A 390 -25.95 12.23 0.97
CA ALA A 390 -27.04 11.44 1.55
C ALA A 390 -27.02 11.43 3.11
N GLY A 391 -26.67 12.55 3.74
CA GLY A 391 -26.57 12.64 5.19
C GLY A 391 -25.35 11.97 5.82
N GLY A 392 -24.39 11.53 5.00
CA GLY A 392 -23.17 10.85 5.45
C GLY A 392 -22.27 11.73 6.33
N ARG A 393 -21.61 11.09 7.31
CA ARG A 393 -20.57 11.73 8.13
C ARG A 393 -19.23 11.60 7.41
N ALA A 394 -18.23 12.38 7.84
CA ALA A 394 -16.87 12.25 7.34
C ALA A 394 -16.34 10.82 7.56
N SER A 395 -15.75 10.24 6.52
CA SER A 395 -15.01 8.99 6.56
C SER A 395 -13.57 9.19 7.03
N GLY A 396 -12.81 8.11 7.18
CA GLY A 396 -11.37 8.18 7.38
C GLY A 396 -10.64 8.82 6.21
N GLU A 397 -11.12 8.59 5.01
CA GLU A 397 -10.57 9.16 3.77
C GLU A 397 -10.85 10.67 3.67
N ASN A 398 -12.05 11.14 4.08
CA ASN A 398 -12.33 12.58 4.21
C ASN A 398 -11.38 13.26 5.20
N GLU A 399 -11.01 12.58 6.28
CA GLU A 399 -10.02 13.08 7.24
C GLU A 399 -8.61 13.04 6.65
N GLU A 400 -8.24 11.99 5.91
CA GLU A 400 -6.91 11.84 5.29
C GLU A 400 -6.59 13.02 4.37
N PHE A 401 -7.56 13.46 3.55
CA PHE A 401 -7.41 14.61 2.66
C PHE A 401 -7.69 15.96 3.34
N GLY A 402 -8.03 15.96 4.62
CA GLY A 402 -8.29 17.16 5.41
C GLY A 402 -7.04 18.01 5.65
N ASP A 403 -7.23 19.09 6.39
CA ASP A 403 -6.18 20.07 6.66
C ASP A 403 -5.51 19.91 8.04
N LYS A 404 -4.47 20.69 8.27
CA LYS A 404 -3.70 20.70 9.53
C LYS A 404 -4.53 21.20 10.74
N SER A 405 -5.66 21.87 10.53
CA SER A 405 -6.55 22.31 11.63
C SER A 405 -7.46 21.20 12.13
N GLY A 406 -7.54 20.08 11.38
CA GLY A 406 -8.38 18.92 11.68
C GLY A 406 -9.70 18.89 10.91
N SER A 407 -9.90 19.81 9.97
CA SER A 407 -11.07 19.77 9.09
C SER A 407 -10.97 18.60 8.13
N SER A 408 -12.07 17.89 7.95
CA SER A 408 -12.24 16.90 6.88
C SER A 408 -12.80 17.57 5.62
N VAL A 409 -12.54 16.99 4.44
CA VAL A 409 -12.97 17.56 3.16
C VAL A 409 -13.54 16.48 2.24
N ASN A 410 -14.39 16.87 1.30
CA ASN A 410 -14.66 16.06 0.15
C ASN A 410 -13.43 16.08 -0.77
N PHE A 411 -13.18 14.98 -1.47
CA PHE A 411 -11.99 14.81 -2.30
C PHE A 411 -12.30 14.27 -3.71
N THR A 412 -13.56 13.95 -3.99
CA THR A 412 -14.04 13.54 -5.32
C THR A 412 -14.87 14.66 -5.97
N ASP A 413 -14.82 14.74 -7.29
CA ASP A 413 -15.66 15.69 -8.04
C ASP A 413 -17.15 15.44 -7.81
N TYR A 414 -17.56 14.17 -7.64
CA TYR A 414 -18.93 13.77 -7.36
C TYR A 414 -19.43 14.34 -6.03
N SER A 415 -18.73 14.03 -4.94
CA SER A 415 -19.16 14.47 -3.60
C SER A 415 -19.06 15.98 -3.42
N ALA A 416 -18.03 16.61 -4.01
CA ALA A 416 -17.90 18.07 -4.00
C ALA A 416 -19.09 18.75 -4.72
N ALA A 417 -19.51 18.23 -5.87
CA ALA A 417 -20.67 18.75 -6.60
C ALA A 417 -21.98 18.57 -5.80
N LYS A 418 -22.15 17.44 -5.09
CA LYS A 418 -23.32 17.16 -4.27
C LYS A 418 -23.44 18.05 -3.04
N THR A 419 -22.30 18.40 -2.43
CA THR A 419 -22.25 19.17 -1.18
C THR A 419 -22.03 20.67 -1.39
N GLY A 420 -21.64 21.09 -2.59
CA GLY A 420 -21.17 22.44 -2.89
C GLY A 420 -19.80 22.77 -2.34
N SER A 421 -19.01 21.74 -1.96
CA SER A 421 -17.63 21.89 -1.51
C SER A 421 -16.73 22.27 -2.67
N VAL A 422 -15.60 22.93 -2.35
CA VAL A 422 -14.59 23.32 -3.35
C VAL A 422 -13.39 22.39 -3.25
N LEU A 423 -13.05 21.70 -4.34
CA LEU A 423 -11.79 20.98 -4.46
C LEU A 423 -10.69 21.96 -4.85
N THR A 424 -9.87 22.32 -3.88
CA THR A 424 -8.70 23.19 -4.12
C THR A 424 -7.62 22.46 -4.91
N ASP A 425 -6.70 23.18 -5.55
CA ASP A 425 -5.55 22.56 -6.23
C ASP A 425 -4.70 21.71 -5.27
N GLU A 426 -4.61 22.11 -3.99
CA GLU A 426 -3.91 21.35 -2.95
C GLU A 426 -4.60 20.00 -2.68
N ILE A 427 -5.94 19.97 -2.57
CA ILE A 427 -6.70 18.71 -2.40
C ILE A 427 -6.51 17.81 -3.63
N ARG A 428 -6.69 18.35 -4.83
CA ARG A 428 -6.52 17.58 -6.08
C ARG A 428 -5.11 17.00 -6.21
N GLU A 429 -4.09 17.76 -5.85
CA GLU A 429 -2.71 17.28 -5.86
C GLU A 429 -2.46 16.19 -4.80
N ASN A 430 -3.00 16.34 -3.59
CA ASN A 430 -2.89 15.31 -2.55
C ASN A 430 -3.59 14.01 -2.97
N VAL A 431 -4.77 14.09 -3.59
CA VAL A 431 -5.48 12.94 -4.17
C VAL A 431 -4.64 12.27 -5.25
N ARG A 432 -4.08 13.07 -6.18
CA ARG A 432 -3.19 12.56 -7.23
C ARG A 432 -1.97 11.84 -6.66
N LEU A 433 -1.34 12.40 -5.63
CA LEU A 433 -0.15 11.83 -4.97
C LEU A 433 -0.44 10.55 -4.19
N LEU A 434 -1.68 10.34 -3.73
CA LEU A 434 -2.07 9.10 -3.04
C LEU A 434 -2.65 8.02 -3.97
N ASN A 435 -2.70 8.25 -5.28
CA ASN A 435 -3.23 7.27 -6.22
C ASN A 435 -2.10 6.66 -7.08
N PRO A 436 -1.70 5.40 -6.84
CA PRO A 436 -0.64 4.74 -7.60
C PRO A 436 -0.96 4.63 -9.09
N MET A 437 -2.25 4.63 -9.46
CA MET A 437 -2.69 4.54 -10.85
C MET A 437 -2.19 5.71 -11.70
N ASN A 438 -1.91 6.87 -11.11
CA ASN A 438 -1.43 8.05 -11.81
C ASN A 438 0.04 7.99 -12.23
N PHE A 439 0.81 7.02 -11.70
CA PHE A 439 2.27 6.95 -11.90
C PHE A 439 2.71 5.75 -12.74
N ILE A 440 1.87 4.72 -12.85
CA ILE A 440 2.17 3.53 -13.64
C ILE A 440 2.10 3.89 -15.14
N GLY A 441 3.24 3.77 -15.81
CA GLY A 441 3.40 4.17 -17.22
C GLY A 441 3.94 5.60 -17.40
N ASP A 442 4.16 6.36 -16.33
CA ASP A 442 4.86 7.64 -16.38
C ASP A 442 6.36 7.41 -16.61
N SER A 443 6.94 8.13 -17.60
CA SER A 443 8.32 7.97 -18.01
C SER A 443 9.35 8.48 -17.01
N VAL A 444 8.94 9.27 -16.01
CA VAL A 444 9.81 9.83 -14.96
C VAL A 444 9.69 9.05 -13.64
N THR A 445 9.03 7.90 -13.67
CA THR A 445 8.77 7.08 -12.49
C THR A 445 9.43 5.71 -12.62
N ASP A 446 10.16 5.31 -11.61
CA ASP A 446 10.72 3.95 -11.49
C ASP A 446 9.71 3.04 -10.79
N VAL A 447 8.85 2.41 -11.59
CA VAL A 447 7.86 1.44 -11.09
C VAL A 447 8.52 0.11 -10.79
N ALA A 448 8.29 -0.44 -9.59
CA ALA A 448 8.85 -1.73 -9.16
C ALA A 448 8.64 -2.82 -10.22
N PRO A 449 9.64 -3.70 -10.46
CA PRO A 449 9.51 -4.75 -11.46
C PRO A 449 8.59 -5.89 -11.04
N HIS A 450 8.46 -6.20 -9.73
CA HIS A 450 7.76 -7.37 -9.21
C HIS A 450 6.64 -6.99 -8.25
N TRP A 451 5.46 -7.62 -8.42
CA TRP A 451 4.25 -7.32 -7.66
C TRP A 451 3.53 -8.57 -7.19
N TYR A 452 3.20 -8.61 -5.91
CA TYR A 452 2.34 -9.63 -5.31
C TYR A 452 1.07 -8.93 -4.78
N ILE A 453 -0.04 -9.15 -5.46
CA ILE A 453 -1.31 -8.48 -5.13
C ILE A 453 -2.33 -9.53 -4.75
N ARG A 454 -2.89 -9.41 -3.56
CA ARG A 454 -3.97 -10.27 -3.05
C ARG A 454 -5.15 -9.44 -2.62
N HIS A 455 -6.34 -9.91 -2.96
CA HIS A 455 -7.59 -9.34 -2.49
C HIS A 455 -8.53 -10.47 -2.09
N GLY A 456 -9.25 -10.33 -0.98
CA GLY A 456 -10.15 -11.39 -0.52
C GLY A 456 -11.35 -11.55 -1.45
N ALA A 457 -11.67 -12.80 -1.86
CA ALA A 457 -12.81 -13.06 -2.74
C ALA A 457 -14.18 -12.77 -2.09
N ARG A 458 -14.22 -12.49 -0.78
CA ARG A 458 -15.41 -11.96 -0.08
C ARG A 458 -15.13 -10.64 0.64
N ASP A 459 -14.08 -9.95 0.23
CA ASP A 459 -13.77 -8.62 0.73
C ASP A 459 -14.70 -7.58 0.08
N ARG A 460 -15.41 -6.83 0.90
CA ARG A 460 -16.29 -5.75 0.46
C ARG A 460 -15.82 -4.36 0.94
N ASP A 461 -14.65 -4.26 1.61
CA ASP A 461 -14.12 -2.97 2.05
C ASP A 461 -13.64 -2.10 0.89
N THR A 462 -13.25 -2.75 -0.21
CA THR A 462 -13.21 -2.14 -1.55
C THR A 462 -13.79 -3.12 -2.57
N SER A 463 -14.08 -2.65 -3.79
CA SER A 463 -14.62 -3.50 -4.85
C SER A 463 -13.52 -4.22 -5.62
N PHE A 464 -13.80 -5.38 -6.21
CA PHE A 464 -12.86 -6.17 -7.03
C PHE A 464 -12.22 -5.38 -8.18
N PRO A 465 -12.93 -4.43 -8.86
CA PRO A 465 -12.32 -3.58 -9.86
C PRO A 465 -11.06 -2.84 -9.40
N VAL A 466 -10.98 -2.38 -8.17
CA VAL A 466 -9.85 -1.59 -7.69
C VAL A 466 -8.52 -2.36 -7.78
N PRO A 467 -8.34 -3.53 -7.13
CA PRO A 467 -7.10 -4.28 -7.24
C PRO A 467 -6.91 -4.94 -8.62
N ILE A 468 -7.98 -5.25 -9.36
CA ILE A 468 -7.89 -5.78 -10.72
C ILE A 468 -7.34 -4.71 -11.67
N ASN A 469 -7.83 -3.47 -11.61
CA ASN A 469 -7.33 -2.37 -12.43
C ASN A 469 -5.84 -2.10 -12.15
N LEU A 470 -5.42 -2.14 -10.88
CA LEU A 470 -4.01 -2.02 -10.51
C LEU A 470 -3.18 -3.14 -11.17
N ALA A 471 -3.61 -4.40 -11.01
CA ALA A 471 -2.89 -5.55 -11.53
C ALA A 471 -2.79 -5.49 -13.06
N LEU A 472 -3.87 -5.20 -13.77
CA LEU A 472 -3.88 -5.10 -15.22
C LEU A 472 -3.04 -3.92 -15.72
N LYS A 473 -3.11 -2.75 -15.07
CA LYS A 473 -2.30 -1.60 -15.45
C LYS A 473 -0.79 -1.87 -15.32
N LEU A 474 -0.39 -2.56 -14.27
CA LEU A 474 0.99 -3.01 -14.07
C LEU A 474 1.42 -4.04 -15.13
N GLN A 475 0.57 -5.04 -15.43
CA GLN A 475 0.84 -6.03 -16.47
C GLN A 475 0.94 -5.37 -17.85
N ASN A 476 0.06 -4.41 -18.17
CA ASN A 476 0.11 -3.66 -19.42
C ASN A 476 1.36 -2.75 -19.52
N ALA A 477 1.91 -2.35 -18.38
CA ALA A 477 3.21 -1.66 -18.29
C ALA A 477 4.40 -2.63 -18.29
N GLY A 478 4.19 -3.93 -18.53
CA GLY A 478 5.25 -4.95 -18.64
C GLY A 478 5.85 -5.38 -17.31
N LYS A 479 5.15 -5.17 -16.19
CA LYS A 479 5.61 -5.62 -14.86
C LYS A 479 5.24 -7.07 -14.60
N ASP A 480 6.06 -7.76 -13.79
CA ASP A 480 5.77 -9.10 -13.29
C ASP A 480 4.74 -9.02 -12.16
N VAL A 481 3.55 -9.53 -12.37
CA VAL A 481 2.42 -9.40 -11.43
C VAL A 481 1.84 -10.75 -11.08
N ASN A 482 1.92 -11.10 -9.81
CA ASN A 482 1.26 -12.25 -9.21
C ASN A 482 -0.02 -11.78 -8.50
N PHE A 483 -1.16 -11.85 -9.21
CA PHE A 483 -2.47 -11.40 -8.74
C PHE A 483 -3.40 -12.57 -8.44
N LEU A 484 -4.17 -12.49 -7.32
CA LEU A 484 -5.23 -13.43 -7.01
C LEU A 484 -6.33 -12.78 -6.16
N LEU A 485 -7.60 -13.06 -6.50
CA LEU A 485 -8.73 -12.92 -5.60
C LEU A 485 -8.73 -14.12 -4.66
N ALA A 486 -8.17 -13.99 -3.46
CA ALA A 486 -7.94 -15.12 -2.55
C ALA A 486 -9.26 -15.72 -2.05
N TRP A 487 -9.50 -16.99 -2.38
CA TRP A 487 -10.75 -17.69 -2.09
C TRP A 487 -11.15 -17.58 -0.60
N ASN A 488 -12.40 -17.25 -0.36
CA ASN A 488 -13.07 -17.15 0.94
C ASN A 488 -12.34 -16.26 1.98
N ARG A 489 -11.42 -15.38 1.57
CA ARG A 489 -10.78 -14.41 2.46
C ARG A 489 -11.61 -13.15 2.57
N PRO A 490 -11.83 -12.63 3.79
CA PRO A 490 -12.36 -11.28 4.00
C PRO A 490 -11.23 -10.25 3.80
N HIS A 491 -11.48 -8.99 4.15
CA HIS A 491 -10.49 -7.93 4.23
C HIS A 491 -9.39 -8.28 5.23
N SER A 492 -8.25 -8.77 4.75
CA SER A 492 -7.14 -9.25 5.60
C SER A 492 -5.83 -9.36 4.83
N GLY A 493 -4.72 -9.48 5.57
CA GLY A 493 -3.37 -9.75 5.06
C GLY A 493 -2.69 -10.87 5.82
N ASP A 494 -1.40 -11.06 5.59
CA ASP A 494 -0.55 -12.02 6.27
C ASP A 494 -1.07 -13.48 6.22
N TYR A 495 -1.81 -13.82 5.18
CA TYR A 495 -2.22 -15.20 4.89
C TYR A 495 -1.38 -15.81 3.76
N ALA A 496 -1.33 -17.15 3.69
CA ALA A 496 -0.55 -17.88 2.69
C ALA A 496 0.93 -17.45 2.66
N LEU A 497 1.55 -17.28 3.84
CA LEU A 497 2.93 -16.81 3.95
C LEU A 497 3.93 -17.75 3.26
N ASP A 498 3.65 -19.07 3.18
CA ASP A 498 4.49 -20.00 2.43
C ASP A 498 4.48 -19.68 0.92
N GLU A 499 3.31 -19.36 0.36
CA GLU A 499 3.19 -18.93 -1.03
C GLU A 499 3.91 -17.60 -1.29
N LEU A 500 3.73 -16.62 -0.39
CA LEU A 500 4.38 -15.33 -0.47
C LEU A 500 5.91 -15.48 -0.47
N PHE A 501 6.47 -16.21 0.49
CA PHE A 501 7.93 -16.34 0.61
C PHE A 501 8.52 -17.25 -0.47
N ASN A 502 7.79 -18.22 -0.99
CA ASN A 502 8.20 -18.95 -2.19
C ASN A 502 8.31 -18.02 -3.41
N TRP A 503 7.33 -17.10 -3.58
CA TRP A 503 7.41 -16.09 -4.63
C TRP A 503 8.57 -15.10 -4.40
N ILE A 504 8.74 -14.56 -3.18
CA ILE A 504 9.86 -13.66 -2.84
C ILE A 504 11.20 -14.36 -3.13
N ASN A 505 11.40 -15.58 -2.65
CA ASN A 505 12.61 -16.35 -2.89
C ASN A 505 12.86 -16.61 -4.39
N GLY A 506 11.79 -16.79 -5.17
CA GLY A 506 11.86 -16.91 -6.62
C GLY A 506 12.44 -15.67 -7.29
N ILE A 507 11.82 -14.51 -7.06
CA ILE A 507 12.25 -13.24 -7.70
C ILE A 507 13.63 -12.76 -7.23
N VAL A 508 13.96 -12.96 -5.95
CA VAL A 508 15.29 -12.60 -5.40
C VAL A 508 16.41 -13.40 -6.04
N ASN A 509 16.16 -14.68 -6.35
CA ASN A 509 17.13 -15.58 -6.96
C ASN A 509 17.06 -15.63 -8.51
N GLY A 510 16.29 -14.74 -9.13
CA GLY A 510 16.16 -14.64 -10.59
C GLY A 510 15.50 -15.86 -11.24
N LYS A 511 14.52 -16.47 -10.54
CA LYS A 511 13.78 -17.66 -11.00
C LYS A 511 12.37 -17.31 -11.41
#